data_9afecef4e4fa59e49231a6f5de21f678
#
_entry.id   9afecef4e4fa59e49231a6f5de21f678
#
_cell.length_a   1.000
_cell.length_b   1.000
_cell.length_c   1.000
_cell.angle_alpha   90.00
_cell.angle_beta   90.00
_cell.angle_gamma   90.00
#
_symmetry.space_group_name_H-M   'P 1'
#
loop_
_entity.id
_entity.type
_entity.pdbx_description
1 polymer ?
#
loop_
_entity_poly.entity_id
_entity_poly.type
_entity_poly.pdbx_seq_one_letter_code
_entity_poly.pdbx_strand_id
1 'polypeptide(L)'
;MWIKGLKHYLYPIKNDATYPITDLDFIKNKAVELEAENLEFQEFLRNLDSLSLDKAVFELSEAISPKIECTDCGNCCKSLMVNIDEHEANHLSAHLGQTRAEFDQKYLDKGDSGRTVINAIPCHFLDGNSCTVYSHRFAGCKEFPAFHVPDFNKRLFTTYMHYDRCPIIFNVMETLKVDAGFKASSS
;
A
#
# COMPACT_ATOMS: atom_id res chain seq x y z
N MET A 1 16.70 22.87 3.68
CA MET A 1 17.79 22.02 4.21
C MET A 1 17.90 20.84 3.27
N TRP A 2 18.97 20.76 2.49
CA TRP A 2 19.15 19.79 1.42
C TRP A 2 19.27 18.38 1.99
N ILE A 3 18.45 17.44 1.52
CA ILE A 3 18.73 16.01 1.71
C ILE A 3 19.98 15.73 0.86
N LYS A 4 21.15 15.83 1.48
CA LYS A 4 22.41 15.46 0.84
C LYS A 4 22.38 13.98 0.54
N GLY A 5 22.46 13.67 -0.74
CA GLY A 5 22.74 12.39 -1.37
C GLY A 5 22.43 11.15 -0.52
N LEU A 6 21.44 10.37 -0.96
CA LEU A 6 21.14 9.02 -0.49
C LEU A 6 22.44 8.20 -0.35
N LYS A 7 23.14 8.37 0.76
CA LYS A 7 24.09 7.37 1.19
C LYS A 7 23.24 6.26 1.79
N HIS A 8 23.31 5.10 1.20
CA HIS A 8 22.77 3.86 1.71
C HIS A 8 23.18 3.62 3.17
N TYR A 9 22.56 4.32 4.09
CA TYR A 9 22.62 3.97 5.50
C TYR A 9 21.62 2.83 5.71
N LEU A 10 22.19 1.65 5.70
CA LEU A 10 21.48 0.41 6.00
C LEU A 10 20.94 0.50 7.43
N TYR A 11 19.62 0.54 7.56
CA TYR A 11 18.95 0.32 8.83
C TYR A 11 19.47 -1.00 9.43
N PRO A 12 19.56 -1.14 10.76
CA PRO A 12 19.95 -2.42 11.37
C PRO A 12 19.15 -3.63 10.86
N ILE A 13 17.93 -3.39 10.39
CA ILE A 13 17.06 -4.39 9.75
C ILE A 13 17.62 -4.90 8.40
N LYS A 14 18.43 -4.13 7.65
CA LYS A 14 19.02 -4.58 6.37
C LYS A 14 20.13 -5.63 6.52
N ASN A 15 20.68 -5.76 7.73
CA ASN A 15 21.66 -6.82 8.05
C ASN A 15 20.98 -8.08 8.58
N ASP A 16 19.65 -8.07 8.77
CA ASP A 16 18.90 -9.27 9.06
C ASP A 16 18.58 -10.00 7.75
N ALA A 17 18.79 -11.30 7.72
CA ALA A 17 18.48 -12.18 6.59
C ALA A 17 17.00 -12.17 6.19
N THR A 18 16.16 -11.50 6.96
CA THR A 18 14.69 -11.41 6.77
C THR A 18 14.22 -10.10 6.09
N TYR A 19 15.11 -9.23 5.63
CA TYR A 19 14.68 -7.99 4.95
C TYR A 19 14.37 -8.22 3.45
N PRO A 20 13.26 -7.71 2.91
CA PRO A 20 12.19 -6.94 3.56
C PRO A 20 11.33 -7.79 4.51
N ILE A 21 10.78 -7.16 5.54
CA ILE A 21 9.89 -7.80 6.51
C ILE A 21 8.54 -8.08 5.84
N THR A 22 8.12 -9.36 5.85
CA THR A 22 6.84 -9.80 5.25
C THR A 22 5.91 -10.48 6.24
N ASP A 23 6.37 -10.73 7.47
CA ASP A 23 5.57 -11.28 8.55
C ASP A 23 4.48 -10.28 8.98
N LEU A 24 3.23 -10.61 8.70
CA LEU A 24 2.08 -9.73 8.96
C LEU A 24 1.80 -9.55 10.47
N ASP A 25 2.05 -10.56 11.28
CA ASP A 25 1.85 -10.46 12.73
C ASP A 25 2.93 -9.56 13.35
N PHE A 26 4.17 -9.69 12.89
CA PHE A 26 5.24 -8.78 13.27
C PHE A 26 4.90 -7.33 12.89
N ILE A 27 4.50 -7.10 11.63
CA ILE A 27 4.14 -5.76 11.12
C ILE A 27 3.01 -5.16 11.95
N LYS A 28 1.96 -5.92 12.24
CA LYS A 28 0.82 -5.48 13.03
C LYS A 28 1.22 -5.08 14.45
N ASN A 29 2.04 -5.91 15.11
CA ASN A 29 2.52 -5.62 16.46
C ASN A 29 3.42 -4.38 16.49
N LYS A 30 4.30 -4.24 15.49
CA LYS A 30 5.15 -3.05 15.33
C LYS A 30 4.35 -1.80 15.03
N ALA A 31 3.27 -1.88 14.27
CA ALA A 31 2.40 -0.75 14.01
C ALA A 31 1.80 -0.17 15.30
N VAL A 32 1.40 -1.03 16.24
CA VAL A 32 0.91 -0.62 17.58
C VAL A 32 2.04 -0.01 18.40
N GLU A 33 3.21 -0.67 18.45
CA GLU A 33 4.38 -0.20 19.22
C GLU A 33 4.85 1.19 18.76
N LEU A 34 4.83 1.42 17.44
CA LEU A 34 5.35 2.64 16.81
C LEU A 34 4.27 3.71 16.54
N GLU A 35 3.07 3.58 17.08
CA GLU A 35 1.95 4.49 16.78
C GLU A 35 2.30 5.96 17.05
N ALA A 36 2.84 6.25 18.23
CA ALA A 36 3.23 7.62 18.62
C ALA A 36 4.35 8.16 17.70
N GLU A 37 5.38 7.35 17.45
CA GLU A 37 6.47 7.69 16.52
C GLU A 37 5.95 7.95 15.10
N ASN A 38 5.02 7.14 14.63
CA ASN A 38 4.40 7.28 13.31
C ASN A 38 3.59 8.57 13.19
N LEU A 39 2.91 9.02 14.24
CA LEU A 39 2.22 10.31 14.25
C LEU A 39 3.19 11.49 14.16
N GLU A 40 4.29 11.45 14.92
CA GLU A 40 5.34 12.46 14.84
C GLU A 40 6.01 12.47 13.46
N PHE A 41 6.25 11.29 12.88
CA PHE A 41 6.85 11.19 11.55
C PHE A 41 5.92 11.70 10.46
N GLN A 42 4.61 11.47 10.54
CA GLN A 42 3.64 12.07 9.62
C GLN A 42 3.71 13.60 9.66
N GLU A 43 3.80 14.18 10.86
CA GLU A 43 3.91 15.64 10.99
C GLU A 43 5.23 16.16 10.42
N PHE A 44 6.34 15.45 10.64
CA PHE A 44 7.63 15.74 10.02
C PHE A 44 7.53 15.73 8.49
N LEU A 45 6.92 14.71 7.89
CA LEU A 45 6.79 14.56 6.44
C LEU A 45 5.90 15.64 5.80
N ARG A 46 4.85 16.12 6.49
CA ARG A 46 3.99 17.20 5.99
C ARG A 46 4.75 18.48 5.72
N ASN A 47 5.84 18.71 6.45
CA ASN A 47 6.65 19.92 6.35
C ASN A 47 7.81 19.80 5.36
N LEU A 48 7.99 18.66 4.70
CA LEU A 48 9.01 18.47 3.69
C LEU A 48 8.58 18.99 2.31
N ASP A 49 9.56 19.31 1.49
CA ASP A 49 9.35 19.62 0.07
C ASP A 49 8.72 18.41 -0.64
N SER A 50 7.56 18.65 -1.28
CA SER A 50 6.76 17.56 -1.89
C SER A 50 7.52 16.81 -2.97
N LEU A 51 8.23 17.53 -3.86
CA LEU A 51 8.94 16.90 -4.98
C LEU A 51 10.10 16.00 -4.50
N SER A 52 10.84 16.48 -3.50
CA SER A 52 11.94 15.71 -2.90
C SER A 52 11.43 14.48 -2.17
N LEU A 53 10.30 14.61 -1.47
CA LEU A 53 9.66 13.51 -0.76
C LEU A 53 9.09 12.47 -1.74
N ASP A 54 8.37 12.90 -2.78
CA ASP A 54 7.81 12.04 -3.81
C ASP A 54 8.91 11.20 -4.47
N LYS A 55 10.03 11.84 -4.82
CA LYS A 55 11.20 11.16 -5.38
C LYS A 55 11.77 10.11 -4.43
N ALA A 56 11.97 10.46 -3.16
CA ALA A 56 12.52 9.54 -2.17
C ALA A 56 11.62 8.32 -1.95
N VAL A 57 10.32 8.54 -1.81
CA VAL A 57 9.32 7.48 -1.62
C VAL A 57 9.23 6.58 -2.84
N PHE A 58 9.24 7.15 -4.04
CA PHE A 58 9.24 6.39 -5.29
C PHE A 58 10.48 5.50 -5.42
N GLU A 59 11.69 6.05 -5.20
CA GLU A 59 12.95 5.29 -5.26
C GLU A 59 12.97 4.14 -4.25
N LEU A 60 12.47 4.35 -3.03
CA LEU A 60 12.35 3.29 -2.02
C LEU A 60 11.34 2.23 -2.44
N SER A 61 10.20 2.63 -2.99
CA SER A 61 9.19 1.70 -3.49
C SER A 61 9.74 0.82 -4.61
N GLU A 62 10.43 1.41 -5.59
CA GLU A 62 11.08 0.66 -6.68
C GLU A 62 12.14 -0.33 -6.20
N ALA A 63 12.84 0.00 -5.12
CA ALA A 63 13.86 -0.87 -4.54
C ALA A 63 13.29 -2.01 -3.67
N ILE A 64 12.14 -1.82 -3.04
CA ILE A 64 11.53 -2.72 -2.05
C ILE A 64 10.44 -3.60 -2.67
N SER A 65 9.52 -3.01 -3.44
CA SER A 65 8.35 -3.73 -3.96
C SER A 65 8.68 -5.00 -4.75
N PRO A 66 9.72 -5.03 -5.61
CA PRO A 66 10.05 -6.25 -6.36
C PRO A 66 10.53 -7.43 -5.50
N LYS A 67 10.83 -7.19 -4.23
CA LYS A 67 11.28 -8.21 -3.28
C LYS A 67 10.13 -8.81 -2.46
N ILE A 68 8.91 -8.31 -2.64
CA ILE A 68 7.72 -8.72 -1.89
C ILE A 68 6.68 -9.25 -2.87
N GLU A 69 6.44 -10.56 -2.81
CA GLU A 69 5.45 -11.18 -3.68
C GLU A 69 4.04 -10.99 -3.11
N CYS A 70 3.24 -10.17 -3.78
CA CYS A 70 1.88 -9.85 -3.34
C CYS A 70 0.95 -11.06 -3.37
N THR A 71 1.19 -12.03 -4.25
CA THR A 71 0.41 -13.27 -4.36
C THR A 71 0.69 -14.25 -3.22
N ASP A 72 1.82 -14.11 -2.54
CA ASP A 72 2.08 -14.87 -1.30
C ASP A 72 1.39 -14.23 -0.08
N CYS A 73 1.19 -12.92 -0.10
CA CYS A 73 0.59 -12.16 0.98
C CYS A 73 -0.95 -12.14 0.92
N GLY A 74 -1.54 -11.67 -0.17
CA GLY A 74 -2.99 -11.54 -0.39
C GLY A 74 -3.74 -10.65 0.62
N ASN A 75 -3.04 -9.95 1.53
CA ASN A 75 -3.68 -9.28 2.67
C ASN A 75 -4.56 -8.09 2.26
N CYS A 76 -4.18 -7.35 1.22
CA CYS A 76 -5.02 -6.30 0.65
C CYS A 76 -6.35 -6.86 0.12
N CYS A 77 -6.34 -8.03 -0.53
CA CYS A 77 -7.56 -8.70 -1.00
C CYS A 77 -8.44 -9.20 0.14
N LYS A 78 -7.90 -9.39 1.34
CA LYS A 78 -8.62 -9.83 2.54
C LYS A 78 -9.18 -8.66 3.36
N SER A 79 -8.78 -7.42 3.08
CA SER A 79 -9.04 -6.30 3.99
C SER A 79 -9.42 -4.97 3.32
N LEU A 80 -9.29 -4.85 2.00
CA LEU A 80 -9.55 -3.59 1.31
C LEU A 80 -10.75 -3.71 0.36
N MET A 81 -11.60 -2.69 0.42
CA MET A 81 -12.65 -2.47 -0.56
C MET A 81 -12.10 -1.64 -1.72
N VAL A 82 -12.37 -2.05 -2.95
CA VAL A 82 -11.85 -1.42 -4.17
C VAL A 82 -12.97 -0.72 -4.90
N ASN A 83 -12.75 0.54 -5.28
CA ASN A 83 -13.62 1.26 -6.21
C ASN A 83 -13.41 0.72 -7.62
N ILE A 84 -14.50 0.64 -8.38
CA ILE A 84 -14.52 0.07 -9.71
C ILE A 84 -15.25 1.05 -10.63
N ASP A 85 -14.62 1.36 -11.75
CA ASP A 85 -15.25 2.18 -12.77
C ASP A 85 -16.04 1.33 -13.80
N GLU A 86 -16.79 2.01 -14.66
CA GLU A 86 -17.62 1.39 -15.70
C GLU A 86 -16.79 0.58 -16.70
N HIS A 87 -15.62 1.06 -17.09
CA HIS A 87 -14.74 0.40 -18.04
C HIS A 87 -14.18 -0.90 -17.44
N GLU A 88 -13.73 -0.84 -16.20
CA GLU A 88 -13.19 -2.00 -15.47
C GLU A 88 -14.25 -3.08 -15.29
N ALA A 89 -15.47 -2.70 -14.91
CA ALA A 89 -16.57 -3.64 -14.75
C ALA A 89 -16.95 -4.31 -16.08
N ASN A 90 -17.02 -3.54 -17.17
CA ASN A 90 -17.26 -4.09 -18.52
C ASN A 90 -16.16 -5.04 -18.97
N HIS A 91 -14.89 -4.66 -18.72
CA HIS A 91 -13.74 -5.47 -19.10
C HIS A 91 -13.72 -6.81 -18.34
N LEU A 92 -13.93 -6.77 -17.01
CA LEU A 92 -13.86 -7.98 -16.22
C LEU A 92 -15.09 -8.89 -16.42
N SER A 93 -16.31 -8.33 -16.61
CA SER A 93 -17.49 -9.13 -16.94
C SER A 93 -17.30 -9.89 -18.25
N ALA A 94 -16.78 -9.23 -19.29
CA ALA A 94 -16.48 -9.87 -20.58
C ALA A 94 -15.43 -10.99 -20.44
N HIS A 95 -14.37 -10.76 -19.64
CA HIS A 95 -13.33 -11.76 -19.38
C HIS A 95 -13.91 -13.00 -18.67
N LEU A 96 -14.88 -12.82 -17.78
CA LEU A 96 -15.54 -13.90 -17.06
C LEU A 96 -16.68 -14.57 -17.86
N GLY A 97 -16.95 -14.11 -19.09
CA GLY A 97 -18.03 -14.61 -19.93
C GLY A 97 -19.43 -14.31 -19.36
N GLN A 98 -19.58 -13.24 -18.60
CA GLN A 98 -20.83 -12.81 -17.98
C GLN A 98 -21.37 -11.55 -18.65
N THR A 99 -22.67 -11.38 -18.63
CA THR A 99 -23.25 -10.08 -18.95
C THR A 99 -22.89 -9.05 -17.87
N ARG A 100 -22.90 -7.78 -18.22
CA ARG A 100 -22.63 -6.72 -17.25
C ARG A 100 -23.63 -6.75 -16.08
N ALA A 101 -24.89 -7.02 -16.35
CA ALA A 101 -25.91 -7.08 -15.32
C ALA A 101 -25.69 -8.22 -14.31
N GLU A 102 -25.31 -9.40 -14.80
CA GLU A 102 -24.95 -10.55 -13.92
C GLU A 102 -23.71 -10.23 -13.09
N PHE A 103 -22.71 -9.59 -13.68
CA PHE A 103 -21.50 -9.17 -13.00
C PHE A 103 -21.80 -8.17 -11.89
N ASP A 104 -22.56 -7.11 -12.20
CA ASP A 104 -22.94 -6.09 -11.22
C ASP A 104 -23.72 -6.69 -10.06
N GLN A 105 -24.74 -7.50 -10.35
CA GLN A 105 -25.55 -8.16 -9.33
C GLN A 105 -24.73 -9.04 -8.38
N LYS A 106 -23.70 -9.70 -8.91
CA LYS A 106 -22.93 -10.68 -8.15
C LYS A 106 -21.77 -10.07 -7.36
N TYR A 107 -21.11 -9.05 -7.92
CA TYR A 107 -19.81 -8.60 -7.41
C TYR A 107 -19.77 -7.15 -6.95
N LEU A 108 -20.76 -6.34 -7.30
CA LEU A 108 -20.72 -4.90 -7.08
C LEU A 108 -21.86 -4.39 -6.21
N ASP A 109 -21.54 -3.36 -5.43
CA ASP A 109 -22.50 -2.54 -4.70
C ASP A 109 -22.23 -1.04 -4.93
N LYS A 110 -23.21 -0.23 -4.58
CA LYS A 110 -23.03 1.22 -4.47
C LYS A 110 -22.56 1.53 -3.04
N GLY A 111 -21.36 2.05 -2.93
CA GLY A 111 -20.85 2.56 -1.66
C GLY A 111 -21.54 3.86 -1.22
N ASP A 112 -21.32 4.27 0.02
CA ASP A 112 -21.95 5.47 0.63
C ASP A 112 -21.71 6.76 -0.16
N SER A 113 -20.60 6.85 -0.87
CA SER A 113 -20.25 7.99 -1.76
C SER A 113 -20.93 7.93 -3.14
N GLY A 114 -21.77 6.91 -3.41
CA GLY A 114 -22.34 6.62 -4.72
C GLY A 114 -21.37 5.98 -5.70
N ARG A 115 -20.13 5.72 -5.30
CA ARG A 115 -19.14 5.00 -6.11
C ARG A 115 -19.48 3.51 -6.14
N THR A 116 -19.20 2.88 -7.26
CA THR A 116 -19.30 1.43 -7.37
C THR A 116 -18.10 0.78 -6.71
N VAL A 117 -18.33 -0.22 -5.88
CA VAL A 117 -17.30 -0.94 -5.12
C VAL A 117 -17.49 -2.44 -5.24
N ILE A 118 -16.43 -3.21 -5.03
CA ILE A 118 -16.54 -4.66 -4.81
C ILE A 118 -17.37 -4.91 -3.54
N ASN A 119 -18.32 -5.85 -3.58
CA ASN A 119 -19.31 -6.01 -2.50
C ASN A 119 -18.92 -7.05 -1.43
N ALA A 120 -17.71 -7.57 -1.46
CA ALA A 120 -17.25 -8.55 -0.47
C ALA A 120 -15.80 -8.33 -0.02
N ILE A 121 -15.58 -8.56 1.27
CA ILE A 121 -14.27 -8.72 1.91
C ILE A 121 -14.33 -10.02 2.72
N PRO A 122 -13.46 -11.00 2.43
CA PRO A 122 -12.44 -11.04 1.37
C PRO A 122 -12.99 -10.91 -0.04
N CYS A 123 -12.15 -10.39 -0.96
CA CYS A 123 -12.51 -10.19 -2.35
C CYS A 123 -12.97 -11.51 -3.01
N HIS A 124 -14.02 -11.46 -3.83
CA HIS A 124 -14.53 -12.63 -4.57
C HIS A 124 -13.51 -13.35 -5.44
N PHE A 125 -12.51 -12.63 -5.90
CA PHE A 125 -11.46 -13.14 -6.79
C PHE A 125 -10.22 -13.62 -6.05
N LEU A 126 -10.30 -13.74 -4.73
CA LEU A 126 -9.22 -14.29 -3.91
C LEU A 126 -9.40 -15.81 -3.75
N ASP A 127 -8.37 -16.56 -4.12
CA ASP A 127 -8.24 -17.98 -3.82
C ASP A 127 -6.95 -18.21 -3.03
N GLY A 128 -7.08 -18.62 -1.77
CA GLY A 128 -5.97 -18.63 -0.82
C GLY A 128 -5.39 -17.22 -0.61
N ASN A 129 -4.23 -16.95 -1.16
CA ASN A 129 -3.57 -15.65 -1.18
C ASN A 129 -3.48 -15.05 -2.59
N SER A 130 -3.89 -15.79 -3.62
CA SER A 130 -3.72 -15.42 -5.02
C SER A 130 -5.00 -14.88 -5.65
N CYS A 131 -4.85 -13.89 -6.53
CA CYS A 131 -5.95 -13.32 -7.28
C CYS A 131 -6.23 -14.17 -8.53
N THR A 132 -7.43 -14.73 -8.66
CA THR A 132 -7.85 -15.56 -9.82
C THR A 132 -7.97 -14.78 -11.13
N VAL A 133 -8.06 -13.44 -11.04
CA VAL A 133 -8.13 -12.52 -12.18
C VAL A 133 -6.93 -11.57 -12.22
N TYR A 134 -5.74 -12.02 -11.81
CA TYR A 134 -4.58 -11.17 -11.54
C TYR A 134 -4.22 -10.24 -12.70
N SER A 135 -4.21 -10.73 -13.95
CA SER A 135 -3.93 -9.91 -15.15
C SER A 135 -5.03 -8.90 -15.49
N HIS A 136 -6.24 -9.13 -14.99
CA HIS A 136 -7.45 -8.32 -15.22
C HIS A 136 -7.91 -7.58 -13.97
N ARG A 137 -7.07 -7.55 -12.93
CA ARG A 137 -7.40 -6.88 -11.65
C ARG A 137 -7.65 -5.39 -11.87
N PHE A 138 -8.46 -4.83 -11.01
CA PHE A 138 -8.83 -3.42 -11.04
C PHE A 138 -7.63 -2.48 -10.90
N ALA A 139 -7.74 -1.25 -11.42
CA ALA A 139 -6.69 -0.24 -11.37
C ALA A 139 -6.26 0.01 -9.91
N GLY A 140 -7.20 0.18 -9.00
CA GLY A 140 -6.89 0.35 -7.58
C GLY A 140 -6.05 -0.79 -6.99
N CYS A 141 -6.23 -2.04 -7.47
CA CYS A 141 -5.38 -3.16 -7.05
C CYS A 141 -3.98 -3.13 -7.71
N LYS A 142 -3.88 -2.62 -8.95
CA LYS A 142 -2.60 -2.51 -9.66
C LYS A 142 -1.75 -1.37 -9.11
N GLU A 143 -2.40 -0.28 -8.78
CA GLU A 143 -1.74 0.95 -8.32
C GLU A 143 -1.34 0.88 -6.84
N PHE A 144 -2.01 0.06 -6.04
CA PHE A 144 -1.69 -0.07 -4.62
C PHE A 144 -0.25 -0.59 -4.43
N PRO A 145 0.55 0.05 -3.58
CA PRO A 145 0.25 1.06 -2.57
C PRO A 145 0.37 2.54 -3.03
N ALA A 146 0.38 2.81 -4.33
CA ALA A 146 0.28 4.13 -4.94
C ALA A 146 1.42 5.13 -4.58
N PHE A 147 2.63 4.63 -4.38
CA PHE A 147 3.80 5.46 -4.08
C PHE A 147 4.29 6.30 -5.28
N HIS A 148 3.87 5.96 -6.49
CA HIS A 148 4.16 6.70 -7.72
C HIS A 148 3.30 7.96 -7.90
N VAL A 149 2.22 8.09 -7.12
CA VAL A 149 1.30 9.24 -7.22
C VAL A 149 1.91 10.44 -6.50
N PRO A 150 1.95 11.64 -7.12
CA PRO A 150 2.55 12.82 -6.52
C PRO A 150 1.80 13.34 -5.29
N ASP A 151 2.40 14.33 -4.63
CA ASP A 151 1.92 14.92 -3.39
C ASP A 151 1.78 13.91 -2.24
N PHE A 152 2.79 13.09 -2.04
CA PHE A 152 2.80 12.05 -1.01
C PHE A 152 2.54 12.63 0.40
N ASN A 153 3.10 13.82 0.70
CA ASN A 153 2.88 14.51 1.97
C ASN A 153 1.40 14.83 2.28
N LYS A 154 0.54 14.90 1.25
CA LYS A 154 -0.92 15.11 1.40
C LYS A 154 -1.68 13.80 1.55
N ARG A 155 -1.06 12.65 1.29
CA ARG A 155 -1.67 11.32 1.29
C ARG A 155 -1.24 10.43 2.46
N LEU A 156 -0.54 10.99 3.43
CA LEU A 156 0.00 10.26 4.59
C LEU A 156 -1.07 9.49 5.36
N PHE A 157 -2.25 10.08 5.56
CA PHE A 157 -3.36 9.40 6.24
C PHE A 157 -3.70 8.06 5.55
N THR A 158 -3.90 8.08 4.23
CA THR A 158 -4.22 6.87 3.47
C THR A 158 -3.07 5.85 3.52
N THR A 159 -1.82 6.29 3.44
CA THR A 159 -0.66 5.41 3.56
C THR A 159 -0.62 4.73 4.92
N TYR A 160 -0.78 5.50 6.00
CA TYR A 160 -0.72 4.95 7.35
C TYR A 160 -1.93 4.09 7.73
N MET A 161 -3.09 4.27 7.09
CA MET A 161 -4.22 3.33 7.19
C MET A 161 -3.87 1.90 6.77
N HIS A 162 -2.81 1.73 5.98
CA HIS A 162 -2.38 0.43 5.46
C HIS A 162 -1.01 0.00 5.98
N TYR A 163 -0.41 0.77 6.89
CA TYR A 163 0.91 0.51 7.43
C TYR A 163 0.96 -0.81 8.22
N ASP A 164 -0.10 -1.13 8.94
CA ASP A 164 -0.22 -2.35 9.77
C ASP A 164 -0.50 -3.62 8.95
N ARG A 165 -0.75 -3.50 7.65
CA ARG A 165 -1.25 -4.61 6.82
C ARG A 165 -0.54 -4.82 5.49
N CYS A 166 0.28 -3.86 5.05
CA CYS A 166 0.99 -3.95 3.79
C CYS A 166 2.51 -3.97 4.02
N PRO A 167 3.18 -5.12 3.75
CA PRO A 167 4.62 -5.21 3.89
C PRO A 167 5.39 -4.17 3.08
N ILE A 168 4.92 -3.81 1.88
CA ILE A 168 5.57 -2.79 1.05
C ILE A 168 5.52 -1.45 1.78
N ILE A 169 4.33 -1.02 2.25
CA ILE A 169 4.18 0.24 2.98
C ILE A 169 5.03 0.25 4.24
N PHE A 170 4.97 -0.81 5.03
CA PHE A 170 5.76 -0.92 6.25
C PHE A 170 7.25 -0.71 5.98
N ASN A 171 7.84 -1.48 5.07
CA ASN A 171 9.27 -1.41 4.78
C ASN A 171 9.68 -0.08 4.14
N VAL A 172 8.86 0.50 3.27
CA VAL A 172 9.12 1.83 2.68
C VAL A 172 9.14 2.90 3.77
N MET A 173 8.13 2.93 4.64
CA MET A 173 8.01 3.95 5.67
C MET A 173 9.11 3.84 6.72
N GLU A 174 9.45 2.63 7.17
CA GLU A 174 10.53 2.42 8.12
C GLU A 174 11.91 2.78 7.53
N THR A 175 12.13 2.49 6.25
CA THR A 175 13.35 2.90 5.57
C THR A 175 13.40 4.42 5.41
N LEU A 176 12.27 5.05 5.07
CA LEU A 176 12.18 6.50 4.91
C LEU A 176 12.48 7.26 6.20
N LYS A 177 12.05 6.77 7.38
CA LYS A 177 12.41 7.36 8.68
C LYS A 177 13.91 7.51 8.82
N VAL A 178 14.62 6.46 8.48
CA VAL A 178 16.09 6.42 8.59
C VAL A 178 16.77 7.32 7.57
N ASP A 179 16.36 7.20 6.31
CA ASP A 179 16.96 7.97 5.23
C ASP A 179 16.72 9.50 5.40
N ALA A 180 15.59 9.86 6.01
CA ALA A 180 15.28 11.24 6.41
C ALA A 180 16.01 11.70 7.68
N GLY A 181 16.71 10.80 8.38
CA GLY A 181 17.35 11.10 9.65
C GLY A 181 16.37 11.50 10.76
N PHE A 182 15.12 11.00 10.65
CA PHE A 182 14.09 11.27 11.64
C PHE A 182 14.43 10.62 12.98
N LYS A 183 14.16 11.36 14.06
CA LYS A 183 14.25 10.88 15.43
C LYS A 183 12.99 11.32 16.16
N ALA A 184 12.26 10.38 16.71
CA ALA A 184 11.13 10.68 17.58
C ALA A 184 11.57 11.48 18.81
N SER A 185 10.68 12.30 19.31
CA SER A 185 10.89 12.97 20.59
C SER A 185 10.99 11.89 21.67
N SER A 186 12.08 11.90 22.42
CA SER A 186 12.27 10.93 23.51
C SER A 186 11.10 11.03 24.49
N SER A 187 10.34 9.95 24.63
CA SER A 187 9.33 9.81 25.68
C SER A 187 9.99 9.64 27.03
#